data_309683bb515c67e1181481671566485c
#
_entry.id   309683bb515c67e1181481671566485c
#
_cell.length_a   1.000
_cell.length_b   1.000
_cell.length_c   1.000
_cell.angle_alpha   90.00
_cell.angle_beta   90.00
_cell.angle_gamma   90.00
#
_symmetry.space_group_name_H-M   'P 1'
#
loop_
_entity.id
_entity.type
_entity.pdbx_description
1 polymer ?
#
loop_
_entity_poly.entity_id
_entity_poly.type
_entity_poly.pdbx_seq_one_letter_code
_entity_poly.pdbx_strand_id
1 'polypeptide(L)'
;LFTRPRRFGKTLNMSMLQRFFEATAKSNAYLFDGLKIAAYPEYMAYQGQYPVISISLKSMKQASYTDAFYMYKNLIAKEYEKHKIILESNQILESEKEIFRNIMEQRADQNVYLNSIRTLSDILEKYYEKNVIILIDEYDVPLENAYHEGFYDCLLYTSDAADD
;
A
#
# COMPACT_ATOMS: atom_id res chain seq x y z
N LEU A 1 -3.94 -13.85 -5.82
CA LEU A 1 -2.54 -13.92 -6.28
C LEU A 1 -2.50 -13.89 -7.81
N PHE A 2 -1.86 -12.88 -8.38
CA PHE A 2 -1.75 -12.71 -9.84
C PHE A 2 -0.33 -13.13 -10.25
N THR A 3 -0.17 -14.33 -10.77
CA THR A 3 1.13 -14.85 -11.23
C THR A 3 1.24 -14.75 -12.76
N ARG A 4 2.26 -14.06 -13.26
CA ARG A 4 2.64 -14.02 -14.67
C ARG A 4 4.15 -14.06 -14.81
N PRO A 5 4.71 -14.59 -15.89
CA PRO A 5 6.14 -14.55 -16.16
C PRO A 5 6.69 -13.11 -16.12
N ARG A 6 7.99 -12.97 -15.88
CA ARG A 6 8.67 -11.65 -15.95
C ARG A 6 8.39 -11.00 -17.31
N ARG A 7 8.24 -9.66 -17.33
CA ARG A 7 7.97 -8.82 -18.52
C ARG A 7 6.56 -8.96 -19.14
N PHE A 8 5.61 -9.61 -18.48
CA PHE A 8 4.21 -9.72 -18.97
C PHE A 8 3.27 -8.64 -18.41
N GLY A 9 3.78 -7.45 -18.12
CA GLY A 9 2.98 -6.28 -17.78
C GLY A 9 2.31 -6.33 -16.39
N LYS A 10 2.85 -7.09 -15.42
CA LYS A 10 2.30 -7.15 -14.04
C LYS A 10 2.14 -5.74 -13.45
N THR A 11 3.22 -4.98 -13.41
CA THR A 11 3.23 -3.60 -12.86
C THR A 11 2.29 -2.68 -13.61
N LEU A 12 2.15 -2.82 -14.94
CA LEU A 12 1.19 -2.05 -15.72
C LEU A 12 -0.24 -2.39 -15.32
N ASN A 13 -0.57 -3.68 -15.18
CA ASN A 13 -1.90 -4.11 -14.74
C ASN A 13 -2.21 -3.60 -13.32
N MET A 14 -1.24 -3.64 -12.40
CA MET A 14 -1.39 -3.09 -11.05
C MET A 14 -1.66 -1.57 -11.11
N SER A 15 -0.91 -0.83 -11.93
CA SER A 15 -1.14 0.60 -12.13
C SER A 15 -2.51 0.89 -12.73
N MET A 16 -2.98 0.07 -13.68
CA MET A 16 -4.34 0.20 -14.26
C MET A 16 -5.40 -0.02 -13.19
N LEU A 17 -5.27 -1.08 -12.36
CA LEU A 17 -6.22 -1.34 -11.27
C LEU A 17 -6.23 -0.19 -10.27
N GLN A 18 -5.05 0.32 -9.87
CA GLN A 18 -4.96 1.48 -9.00
C GLN A 18 -5.71 2.66 -9.61
N ARG A 19 -5.41 3.06 -10.86
CA ARG A 19 -6.04 4.20 -11.53
C ARG A 19 -7.52 4.02 -11.76
N PHE A 20 -7.98 2.77 -11.91
CA PHE A 20 -9.39 2.48 -12.06
C PHE A 20 -10.16 2.69 -10.77
N PHE A 21 -9.68 2.15 -9.65
CA PHE A 21 -10.43 2.14 -8.41
C PHE A 21 -10.21 3.37 -7.53
N GLU A 22 -9.02 4.01 -7.60
CA GLU A 22 -8.64 5.05 -6.64
C GLU A 22 -9.58 6.26 -6.66
N ALA A 23 -10.11 6.59 -5.48
CA ALA A 23 -10.86 7.81 -5.25
C ALA A 23 -9.89 9.00 -5.21
N THR A 24 -9.93 9.84 -6.23
CA THR A 24 -9.06 11.02 -6.38
C THR A 24 -9.88 12.29 -6.63
N ALA A 25 -9.32 13.46 -6.30
CA ALA A 25 -9.98 14.74 -6.52
C ALA A 25 -10.30 15.00 -8.01
N LYS A 26 -9.46 14.47 -8.91
CA LYS A 26 -9.71 14.48 -10.36
C LYS A 26 -9.97 13.06 -10.82
N SER A 27 -11.13 12.83 -11.45
CA SER A 27 -11.47 11.51 -11.97
C SER A 27 -10.43 11.03 -12.98
N ASN A 28 -10.04 9.75 -12.87
CA ASN A 28 -9.20 9.03 -13.82
C ASN A 28 -10.02 8.35 -14.94
N ALA A 29 -11.34 8.58 -15.01
CA ALA A 29 -12.23 7.90 -15.96
C ALA A 29 -11.76 8.05 -17.42
N TYR A 30 -11.22 9.22 -17.79
CA TYR A 30 -10.72 9.50 -19.12
C TYR A 30 -9.62 8.54 -19.59
N LEU A 31 -8.88 7.92 -18.68
CA LEU A 31 -7.85 6.92 -19.01
C LEU A 31 -8.44 5.62 -19.58
N PHE A 32 -9.71 5.41 -19.37
CA PHE A 32 -10.44 4.20 -19.78
C PHE A 32 -11.33 4.44 -21.00
N ASP A 33 -11.39 5.67 -21.52
CA ASP A 33 -12.14 6.02 -22.73
C ASP A 33 -11.64 5.20 -23.91
N GLY A 34 -12.57 4.61 -24.65
CA GLY A 34 -12.27 3.74 -25.80
C GLY A 34 -11.75 2.34 -25.45
N LEU A 35 -11.54 2.03 -24.17
CA LEU A 35 -11.23 0.67 -23.73
C LEU A 35 -12.51 -0.17 -23.63
N LYS A 36 -12.35 -1.51 -23.74
CA LYS A 36 -13.50 -2.44 -23.70
C LYS A 36 -14.35 -2.25 -22.43
N ILE A 37 -13.74 -1.93 -21.28
CA ILE A 37 -14.45 -1.74 -20.00
C ILE A 37 -15.44 -0.57 -20.06
N ALA A 38 -15.14 0.48 -20.83
CA ALA A 38 -16.04 1.64 -20.99
C ALA A 38 -17.39 1.28 -21.59
N ALA A 39 -17.49 0.14 -22.29
CA ALA A 39 -18.74 -0.37 -22.84
C ALA A 39 -19.66 -1.08 -21.82
N TYR A 40 -19.17 -1.21 -20.56
CA TYR A 40 -19.88 -1.92 -19.48
C TYR A 40 -20.15 -0.97 -18.30
N PRO A 41 -21.31 -0.25 -18.30
CA PRO A 41 -21.64 0.72 -17.24
C PRO A 41 -21.61 0.13 -15.83
N GLU A 42 -21.99 -1.15 -15.68
CA GLU A 42 -21.99 -1.86 -14.41
C GLU A 42 -20.58 -1.98 -13.80
N TYR A 43 -19.54 -2.11 -14.63
CA TYR A 43 -18.16 -2.10 -14.16
C TYR A 43 -17.62 -0.69 -13.97
N MET A 44 -17.99 0.23 -14.86
CA MET A 44 -17.59 1.64 -14.73
C MET A 44 -18.18 2.30 -13.48
N ALA A 45 -19.26 1.78 -12.91
CA ALA A 45 -19.81 2.25 -11.63
C ALA A 45 -18.82 2.11 -10.44
N TYR A 46 -17.83 1.22 -10.54
CA TYR A 46 -16.78 1.06 -9.51
C TYR A 46 -15.59 2.00 -9.71
N GLN A 47 -15.51 2.69 -10.85
CA GLN A 47 -14.39 3.56 -11.17
C GLN A 47 -14.32 4.77 -10.21
N GLY A 48 -13.15 4.98 -9.61
CA GLY A 48 -12.89 6.11 -8.72
C GLY A 48 -13.63 6.07 -7.38
N GLN A 49 -14.09 4.88 -6.92
CA GLN A 49 -14.98 4.76 -5.77
C GLN A 49 -14.28 4.29 -4.48
N TYR A 50 -13.03 3.84 -4.56
CA TYR A 50 -12.37 3.14 -3.46
C TYR A 50 -11.08 3.82 -3.04
N PRO A 51 -10.74 3.84 -1.73
CA PRO A 51 -9.39 4.10 -1.31
C PRO A 51 -8.48 2.96 -1.74
N VAL A 52 -7.30 3.28 -2.27
CA VAL A 52 -6.34 2.30 -2.76
C VAL A 52 -4.99 2.51 -2.09
N ILE A 53 -4.49 1.48 -1.41
CA ILE A 53 -3.11 1.38 -0.93
C ILE A 53 -2.31 0.66 -2.02
N SER A 54 -1.26 1.29 -2.55
CA SER A 54 -0.46 0.70 -3.63
C SER A 54 1.02 0.74 -3.31
N ILE A 55 1.60 -0.44 -3.05
CA ILE A 55 2.95 -0.63 -2.55
C ILE A 55 3.74 -1.52 -3.52
N SER A 56 4.96 -1.12 -3.89
CA SER A 56 5.91 -1.97 -4.60
C SER A 56 7.13 -2.25 -3.72
N LEU A 57 7.35 -3.52 -3.42
CA LEU A 57 8.47 -3.96 -2.57
C LEU A 57 9.79 -4.14 -3.35
N LYS A 58 9.85 -3.67 -4.61
CA LYS A 58 11.02 -3.78 -5.47
C LYS A 58 12.30 -3.22 -4.86
N SER A 59 12.19 -2.12 -4.11
CA SER A 59 13.31 -1.44 -3.45
C SER A 59 13.82 -2.13 -2.19
N MET A 60 13.15 -3.20 -1.75
CA MET A 60 13.50 -3.96 -0.54
C MET A 60 14.69 -4.91 -0.72
N LYS A 61 15.32 -4.89 -1.90
CA LYS A 61 16.55 -5.65 -2.16
C LYS A 61 17.75 -4.93 -1.54
N GLN A 62 18.10 -5.30 -0.30
CA GLN A 62 19.12 -4.66 0.52
C GLN A 62 20.08 -5.70 1.10
N ALA A 63 21.31 -5.28 1.45
CA ALA A 63 22.35 -6.16 1.99
C ALA A 63 22.16 -6.52 3.47
N SER A 64 21.30 -5.80 4.19
CA SER A 64 21.04 -6.04 5.62
C SER A 64 19.57 -5.83 5.97
N TYR A 65 19.14 -6.45 7.09
CA TYR A 65 17.82 -6.21 7.67
C TYR A 65 17.60 -4.72 8.00
N THR A 66 18.60 -4.05 8.57
CA THR A 66 18.51 -2.63 8.96
C THR A 66 18.22 -1.74 7.74
N ASP A 67 18.94 -1.97 6.64
CA ASP A 67 18.72 -1.22 5.39
C ASP A 67 17.37 -1.55 4.76
N ALA A 68 16.98 -2.82 4.76
CA ALA A 68 15.67 -3.25 4.28
C ALA A 68 14.55 -2.60 5.09
N PHE A 69 14.65 -2.58 6.42
CA PHE A 69 13.66 -1.94 7.28
C PHE A 69 13.63 -0.41 7.10
N TYR A 70 14.79 0.23 6.92
CA TYR A 70 14.84 1.66 6.57
C TYR A 70 14.11 1.97 5.25
N MET A 71 14.34 1.14 4.22
CA MET A 71 13.63 1.27 2.95
C MET A 71 12.11 1.03 3.10
N TYR A 72 11.71 0.07 3.94
CA TYR A 72 10.31 -0.17 4.28
C TYR A 72 9.66 1.06 4.92
N LYS A 73 10.31 1.67 5.94
CA LYS A 73 9.80 2.90 6.55
C LYS A 73 9.59 4.03 5.53
N ASN A 74 10.56 4.23 4.63
CA ASN A 74 10.44 5.24 3.57
C ASN A 74 9.26 4.95 2.63
N LEU A 75 9.06 3.68 2.28
CA LEU A 75 7.98 3.24 1.41
C LEU A 75 6.61 3.51 2.04
N ILE A 76 6.44 3.11 3.30
CA ILE A 76 5.21 3.30 4.06
C ILE A 76 4.94 4.80 4.29
N ALA A 77 5.94 5.60 4.67
CA ALA A 77 5.78 7.04 4.86
C ALA A 77 5.27 7.72 3.58
N LYS A 78 5.80 7.34 2.41
CA LYS A 78 5.32 7.85 1.12
C LYS A 78 3.89 7.43 0.80
N GLU A 79 3.49 6.23 1.21
CA GLU A 79 2.11 5.79 1.01
C GLU A 79 1.16 6.59 1.90
N TYR A 80 1.51 6.80 3.17
CA TYR A 80 0.75 7.65 4.10
C TYR A 80 0.62 9.10 3.58
N GLU A 81 1.70 9.68 3.04
CA GLU A 81 1.69 11.05 2.48
C GLU A 81 0.63 11.24 1.38
N LYS A 82 0.34 10.21 0.58
CA LYS A 82 -0.72 10.27 -0.45
C LYS A 82 -2.10 10.46 0.17
N HIS A 83 -2.29 10.00 1.38
CA HIS A 83 -3.56 9.99 2.09
C HIS A 83 -3.66 11.07 3.19
N LYS A 84 -2.75 12.05 3.20
CA LYS A 84 -2.67 13.09 4.25
C LYS A 84 -3.94 13.92 4.43
N ILE A 85 -4.84 13.94 3.45
CA ILE A 85 -6.15 14.60 3.55
C ILE A 85 -6.96 14.12 4.76
N ILE A 86 -6.72 12.89 5.22
CA ILE A 86 -7.35 12.30 6.41
C ILE A 86 -7.12 13.15 7.67
N LEU A 87 -5.97 13.82 7.76
CA LEU A 87 -5.61 14.65 8.91
C LEU A 87 -6.54 15.85 9.11
N GLU A 88 -7.23 16.28 8.05
CA GLU A 88 -8.19 17.39 8.06
C GLU A 88 -9.61 16.93 8.45
N SER A 89 -9.86 15.62 8.53
CA SER A 89 -11.18 15.06 8.80
C SER A 89 -11.54 15.12 10.29
N ASN A 90 -12.80 15.44 10.57
CA ASN A 90 -13.37 15.33 11.91
C ASN A 90 -13.89 13.92 12.26
N GLN A 91 -13.95 13.00 11.29
CA GLN A 91 -14.40 11.61 11.48
C GLN A 91 -13.30 10.73 12.10
N ILE A 92 -12.05 11.13 11.97
CA ILE A 92 -10.89 10.38 12.45
C ILE A 92 -10.47 10.93 13.82
N LEU A 93 -10.28 10.03 14.79
CA LEU A 93 -9.88 10.39 16.14
C LEU A 93 -8.48 11.02 16.16
N GLU A 94 -8.24 11.95 17.08
CA GLU A 94 -6.93 12.60 17.17
C GLU A 94 -5.80 11.61 17.48
N SER A 95 -6.07 10.55 18.26
CA SER A 95 -5.11 9.48 18.49
C SER A 95 -4.73 8.72 17.20
N GLU A 96 -5.70 8.48 16.32
CA GLU A 96 -5.44 7.85 15.00
C GLU A 96 -4.62 8.78 14.10
N LYS A 97 -4.91 10.08 14.11
CA LYS A 97 -4.13 11.08 13.39
C LYS A 97 -2.71 11.20 13.92
N GLU A 98 -2.51 11.06 15.23
CA GLU A 98 -1.17 11.07 15.83
C GLU A 98 -0.35 9.87 15.36
N ILE A 99 -0.92 8.67 15.35
CA ILE A 99 -0.27 7.46 14.80
C ILE A 99 0.05 7.68 13.32
N PHE A 100 -0.90 8.21 12.55
CA PHE A 100 -0.71 8.51 11.14
C PHE A 100 0.47 9.47 10.90
N ARG A 101 0.53 10.59 11.66
CA ARG A 101 1.64 11.56 11.57
C ARG A 101 2.98 10.92 11.93
N ASN A 102 3.03 10.14 13.01
CA ASN A 102 4.26 9.50 13.47
C ASN A 102 4.82 8.51 12.43
N ILE A 103 3.96 7.76 11.73
CA ILE A 103 4.38 6.90 10.63
C ILE A 103 4.84 7.73 9.44
N MET A 104 4.06 8.72 9.02
CA MET A 104 4.37 9.58 7.87
C MET A 104 5.69 10.33 8.05
N GLU A 105 5.96 10.82 9.27
CA GLU A 105 7.18 11.56 9.63
C GLU A 105 8.33 10.65 10.11
N GLN A 106 8.14 9.33 10.03
CA GLN A 106 9.12 8.30 10.38
C GLN A 106 9.59 8.34 11.85
N ARG A 107 8.73 8.77 12.76
CA ARG A 107 8.98 8.83 14.21
C ARG A 107 8.40 7.65 14.99
N ALA A 108 7.64 6.79 14.32
CA ALA A 108 7.02 5.63 14.96
C ALA A 108 8.04 4.52 15.25
N ASP A 109 7.75 3.73 16.29
CA ASP A 109 8.52 2.55 16.65
C ASP A 109 8.35 1.41 15.64
N GLN A 110 9.26 0.44 15.67
CA GLN A 110 9.25 -0.70 14.75
C GLN A 110 7.92 -1.45 14.76
N ASN A 111 7.37 -1.75 15.92
CA ASN A 111 6.10 -2.48 16.07
C ASN A 111 4.92 -1.75 15.41
N VAL A 112 4.93 -0.42 15.42
CA VAL A 112 3.91 0.40 14.74
C VAL A 112 4.03 0.23 13.23
N TYR A 113 5.26 0.15 12.70
CA TYR A 113 5.47 -0.08 11.27
C TYR A 113 5.03 -1.47 10.80
N LEU A 114 5.16 -2.51 11.63
CA LEU A 114 4.69 -3.86 11.29
C LEU A 114 3.19 -3.89 11.00
N ASN A 115 2.41 -3.07 11.71
CA ASN A 115 0.96 -2.96 11.55
C ASN A 115 0.54 -1.79 10.62
N SER A 116 1.47 -1.07 10.02
CA SER A 116 1.20 0.18 9.31
C SER A 116 0.20 0.05 8.16
N ILE A 117 0.27 -1.02 7.37
CA ILE A 117 -0.67 -1.23 6.25
C ILE A 117 -2.08 -1.46 6.78
N ARG A 118 -2.24 -2.26 7.84
CA ARG A 118 -3.52 -2.50 8.49
C ARG A 118 -4.09 -1.20 9.08
N THR A 119 -3.27 -0.48 9.85
CA THR A 119 -3.66 0.80 10.44
C THR A 119 -4.11 1.80 9.38
N LEU A 120 -3.39 1.90 8.25
CA LEU A 120 -3.79 2.76 7.13
C LEU A 120 -5.12 2.29 6.53
N SER A 121 -5.29 0.98 6.33
CA SER A 121 -6.54 0.41 5.81
C SER A 121 -7.73 0.75 6.70
N ASP A 122 -7.61 0.55 8.02
CA ASP A 122 -8.68 0.83 8.98
C ASP A 122 -9.08 2.32 8.98
N ILE A 123 -8.10 3.22 8.94
CA ILE A 123 -8.33 4.67 8.88
C ILE A 123 -8.99 5.08 7.55
N LEU A 124 -8.52 4.53 6.43
CA LEU A 124 -9.08 4.81 5.10
C LEU A 124 -10.52 4.30 4.97
N GLU A 125 -10.80 3.08 5.46
CA GLU A 125 -12.15 2.52 5.47
C GLU A 125 -13.11 3.42 6.25
N LYS A 126 -12.69 3.89 7.41
CA LYS A 126 -13.46 4.81 8.25
C LYS A 126 -13.70 6.16 7.57
N TYR A 127 -12.68 6.72 6.89
CA TYR A 127 -12.78 8.02 6.23
C TYR A 127 -13.65 7.98 4.98
N TYR A 128 -13.49 6.94 4.14
CA TYR A 128 -14.22 6.83 2.87
C TYR A 128 -15.55 6.07 2.99
N GLU A 129 -15.81 5.42 4.13
CA GLU A 129 -16.96 4.50 4.33
C GLU A 129 -17.04 3.42 3.24
N LYS A 130 -15.88 2.97 2.78
CA LYS A 130 -15.68 2.00 1.69
C LYS A 130 -14.55 1.05 2.02
N ASN A 131 -14.69 -0.20 1.56
CA ASN A 131 -13.60 -1.18 1.64
C ASN A 131 -12.34 -0.65 0.94
N VAL A 132 -11.19 -0.95 1.51
CA VAL A 132 -9.89 -0.55 0.97
C VAL A 132 -9.37 -1.61 0.01
N ILE A 133 -8.84 -1.17 -1.13
CA ILE A 133 -8.16 -2.06 -2.07
C ILE A 133 -6.66 -1.97 -1.79
N ILE A 134 -6.02 -3.11 -1.50
CA ILE A 134 -4.58 -3.19 -1.25
C ILE A 134 -3.91 -3.89 -2.42
N LEU A 135 -2.99 -3.18 -3.08
CA LEU A 135 -2.22 -3.66 -4.22
C LEU A 135 -0.74 -3.75 -3.81
N ILE A 136 -0.19 -4.96 -3.79
CA ILE A 136 1.22 -5.19 -3.45
C ILE A 136 1.92 -5.82 -4.65
N ASP A 137 2.92 -5.13 -5.20
CA ASP A 137 3.77 -5.63 -6.28
C ASP A 137 5.13 -6.10 -5.75
N GLU A 138 5.67 -7.17 -6.36
CA GLU A 138 6.97 -7.77 -6.04
C GLU A 138 7.12 -8.15 -4.55
N TYR A 139 6.07 -8.74 -3.97
CA TYR A 139 6.03 -9.17 -2.56
C TYR A 139 7.08 -10.25 -2.23
N ASP A 140 7.57 -10.98 -3.22
CA ASP A 140 8.59 -12.02 -3.13
C ASP A 140 10.02 -11.46 -2.97
N VAL A 141 10.28 -10.23 -3.43
CA VAL A 141 11.61 -9.61 -3.43
C VAL A 141 12.26 -9.54 -2.05
N PRO A 142 11.59 -9.06 -0.97
CA PRO A 142 12.22 -9.02 0.35
C PRO A 142 12.54 -10.41 0.89
N LEU A 143 11.71 -11.42 0.62
CA LEU A 143 11.93 -12.80 1.08
C LEU A 143 13.11 -13.45 0.35
N GLU A 144 13.13 -13.38 -0.99
CA GLU A 144 14.27 -13.88 -1.78
C GLU A 144 15.58 -13.21 -1.35
N ASN A 145 15.57 -11.89 -1.20
CA ASN A 145 16.76 -11.14 -0.82
C ASN A 145 17.24 -11.50 0.58
N ALA A 146 16.35 -11.56 1.57
CA ALA A 146 16.70 -11.94 2.94
C ALA A 146 17.30 -13.32 3.02
N TYR A 147 16.81 -14.27 2.22
CA TYR A 147 17.37 -15.62 2.12
C TYR A 147 18.81 -15.59 1.56
N HIS A 148 19.05 -14.85 0.49
CA HIS A 148 20.38 -14.76 -0.14
C HIS A 148 21.40 -14.03 0.73
N GLU A 149 20.98 -13.00 1.45
CA GLU A 149 21.86 -12.16 2.31
C GLU A 149 21.95 -12.70 3.76
N GLY A 150 21.26 -13.80 4.09
CA GLY A 150 21.38 -14.49 5.37
C GLY A 150 20.65 -13.85 6.55
N PHE A 151 19.65 -12.95 6.32
CA PHE A 151 18.83 -12.37 7.38
C PHE A 151 17.35 -12.79 7.32
N TYR A 152 17.06 -13.91 6.65
CA TYR A 152 15.69 -14.43 6.47
C TYR A 152 14.98 -14.66 7.81
N ASP A 153 15.68 -15.26 8.78
CA ASP A 153 15.13 -15.51 10.11
C ASP A 153 14.75 -14.20 10.83
N CYS A 154 15.56 -13.15 10.70
CA CYS A 154 15.23 -11.84 11.26
C CYS A 154 13.93 -11.26 10.69
N LEU A 155 13.65 -11.52 9.41
CA LEU A 155 12.44 -11.06 8.76
C LEU A 155 11.21 -11.84 9.24
N LEU A 156 11.32 -13.15 9.46
CA LEU A 156 10.22 -14.00 9.94
C LEU A 156 9.91 -13.77 11.42
N TYR A 157 10.92 -13.71 12.29
CA TYR A 157 10.70 -13.51 13.74
C TYR A 157 10.04 -12.18 14.08
N THR A 158 10.19 -11.16 13.22
CA THR A 158 9.46 -9.88 13.39
C THR A 158 7.99 -9.97 13.01
N SER A 159 7.59 -10.95 12.16
CA SER A 159 6.17 -11.16 11.80
C SER A 159 5.44 -12.01 12.85
N ASP A 160 6.09 -13.00 13.46
CA ASP A 160 5.47 -13.87 14.48
C ASP A 160 5.24 -13.13 15.81
N ALA A 161 6.05 -12.12 16.14
CA ALA A 161 5.87 -11.29 17.34
C ALA A 161 4.65 -10.35 17.27
N ALA A 162 3.96 -10.28 16.15
CA ALA A 162 2.77 -9.45 15.96
C ALA A 162 1.45 -10.23 16.15
N ASP A 163 1.52 -11.57 16.27
CA ASP A 163 0.34 -12.45 16.42
C ASP A 163 0.07 -12.90 17.88
N ASP A 164 0.91 -12.51 18.86
CA ASP A 164 0.71 -12.68 20.31
C ASP A 164 0.22 -11.36 20.95
#